data_3d00231baa2b9021b683480a02e6dcab
#
_entry.id   3d00231baa2b9021b683480a02e6dcab
#
_cell.length_a   1.000
_cell.length_b   1.000
_cell.length_c   1.000
_cell.angle_alpha   90.00
_cell.angle_beta   90.00
_cell.angle_gamma   90.00
#
_symmetry.space_group_name_H-M   'P 1'
#
loop_
_entity.id
_entity.type
_entity.pdbx_description
1 polymer ?
#
loop_
_entity_poly.entity_id
_entity_poly.type
_entity_poly.pdbx_seq_one_letter_code
_entity_poly.pdbx_strand_id
1 'polypeptide(L)'
;MSLQSLTRSPSIFRYIFATWPSKINLSLKLNNRTDSLLIFLFLAKITIMEEITWNDFEKVELRAGTILEVFDFPEARKPAYKLRVDFGAFGIKTSSAQITKLYTKEELPGKQIIGVVNFPKKQIGKFMSEFLVTGFADENGDIVLTTLSGKVPNGSKMI
;
A
#
# COMPACT_ATOMS: atom_id res chain seq x y z
N MET A 1 -36.99 17.14 -22.03
CA MET A 1 -36.01 17.75 -21.11
C MET A 1 -34.66 17.72 -21.80
N SER A 2 -34.13 18.89 -22.12
CA SER A 2 -32.95 19.08 -22.98
C SER A 2 -31.67 18.91 -22.19
N LEU A 3 -30.70 18.13 -22.73
CA LEU A 3 -29.38 17.85 -22.23
C LEU A 3 -28.41 19.07 -22.16
N GLN A 4 -28.93 20.28 -22.39
CA GLN A 4 -28.12 21.50 -22.43
C GLN A 4 -27.90 22.18 -21.06
N SER A 5 -28.47 21.67 -19.96
CA SER A 5 -28.35 22.29 -18.64
C SER A 5 -27.19 21.76 -17.76
N LEU A 6 -26.43 20.74 -18.21
CA LEU A 6 -25.36 20.13 -17.42
C LEU A 6 -23.96 20.69 -17.69
N THR A 7 -23.79 21.63 -18.60
CA THR A 7 -22.48 22.17 -18.99
C THR A 7 -22.12 23.52 -18.33
N ARG A 8 -22.86 23.98 -17.34
CA ARG A 8 -22.60 25.26 -16.67
C ARG A 8 -22.31 25.13 -15.18
N SER A 9 -21.28 24.36 -14.83
CA SER A 9 -20.68 24.50 -13.49
C SER A 9 -19.16 24.46 -13.61
N PRO A 10 -18.45 25.60 -13.52
CA PRO A 10 -17.00 25.67 -13.64
C PRO A 10 -16.26 25.00 -12.48
N SER A 11 -16.95 24.64 -11.41
CA SER A 11 -16.34 24.12 -10.18
C SER A 11 -15.95 22.65 -10.26
N ILE A 12 -16.63 21.83 -11.06
CA ILE A 12 -16.32 20.40 -11.20
C ILE A 12 -15.05 20.18 -12.03
N PHE A 13 -14.80 21.02 -13.03
CA PHE A 13 -13.59 20.93 -13.86
C PHE A 13 -12.29 21.30 -13.13
N ARG A 14 -12.36 22.12 -12.08
CA ARG A 14 -11.17 22.52 -11.31
C ARG A 14 -10.63 21.43 -10.40
N TYR A 15 -11.50 20.55 -9.89
CA TYR A 15 -11.10 19.48 -8.98
C TYR A 15 -10.41 18.29 -9.68
N ILE A 16 -10.77 18.04 -10.94
CA ILE A 16 -10.22 16.92 -11.71
C ILE A 16 -8.79 17.20 -12.18
N PHE A 17 -8.42 18.46 -12.40
CA PHE A 17 -7.09 18.85 -12.89
C PHE A 17 -6.02 19.01 -11.79
N ALA A 18 -6.40 19.13 -10.52
CA ALA A 18 -5.46 19.38 -9.41
C ALA A 18 -4.65 18.14 -8.97
N THR A 19 -5.05 16.94 -9.40
CA THR A 19 -4.39 15.67 -9.03
C THR A 19 -3.72 14.95 -10.19
N TRP A 20 -3.50 15.63 -11.32
CA TRP A 20 -2.93 15.04 -12.52
C TRP A 20 -1.39 15.10 -12.54
N PRO A 21 -0.69 13.99 -12.77
CA PRO A 21 0.77 14.04 -12.97
C PRO A 21 1.09 14.75 -14.29
N SER A 22 1.92 15.79 -14.22
CA SER A 22 2.21 16.82 -15.22
C SER A 22 3.00 16.37 -16.47
N LYS A 23 2.85 15.15 -16.97
CA LYS A 23 3.56 14.64 -18.16
C LYS A 23 2.71 13.73 -19.04
N ILE A 24 1.54 14.21 -19.51
CA ILE A 24 0.90 13.59 -20.68
C ILE A 24 0.59 14.69 -21.68
N ASN A 25 1.43 14.78 -22.70
CA ASN A 25 1.20 15.66 -23.84
C ASN A 25 0.25 14.93 -24.81
N LEU A 26 -1.06 15.07 -24.60
CA LEU A 26 -2.08 14.45 -25.43
C LEU A 26 -2.57 15.46 -26.46
N SER A 27 -1.86 15.57 -27.57
CA SER A 27 -2.35 16.28 -28.76
C SER A 27 -3.29 15.36 -29.55
N LEU A 28 -4.52 15.16 -29.04
CA LEU A 28 -5.55 14.41 -29.74
C LEU A 28 -6.48 15.37 -30.46
N LYS A 29 -6.50 15.33 -31.80
CA LYS A 29 -7.55 15.96 -32.62
C LYS A 29 -8.83 15.13 -32.48
N LEU A 30 -9.77 15.60 -31.69
CA LEU A 30 -11.07 14.98 -31.49
C LEU A 30 -11.99 15.30 -32.66
N ASN A 31 -12.32 14.29 -33.47
CA ASN A 31 -13.19 14.48 -34.63
C ASN A 31 -14.64 14.02 -34.46
N ASN A 32 -14.99 13.28 -33.40
CA ASN A 32 -16.35 12.76 -33.20
C ASN A 32 -16.79 12.67 -31.75
N ARG A 33 -18.12 12.75 -31.49
CA ARG A 33 -18.76 12.63 -30.18
C ARG A 33 -18.48 11.29 -29.47
N THR A 34 -18.28 10.22 -30.22
CA THR A 34 -17.93 8.88 -29.72
C THR A 34 -16.52 8.83 -29.13
N ASP A 35 -15.56 9.56 -29.69
CA ASP A 35 -14.19 9.61 -29.20
C ASP A 35 -14.12 10.33 -27.85
N SER A 36 -14.92 11.37 -27.65
CA SER A 36 -15.03 12.07 -26.37
C SER A 36 -15.56 11.17 -25.25
N LEU A 37 -16.50 10.26 -25.56
CA LEU A 37 -17.05 9.32 -24.58
C LEU A 37 -16.05 8.23 -24.23
N LEU A 38 -15.33 7.70 -25.21
CA LEU A 38 -14.28 6.72 -25.02
C LEU A 38 -13.09 7.30 -24.23
N ILE A 39 -12.73 8.55 -24.51
CA ILE A 39 -11.69 9.25 -23.77
C ILE A 39 -12.17 9.57 -22.35
N PHE A 40 -13.42 9.96 -22.16
CA PHE A 40 -14.00 10.17 -20.82
C PHE A 40 -14.05 8.86 -20.01
N LEU A 41 -14.38 7.73 -20.64
CA LEU A 41 -14.34 6.39 -20.01
C LEU A 41 -12.90 5.91 -19.77
N PHE A 42 -11.96 6.28 -20.62
CA PHE A 42 -10.53 5.98 -20.45
C PHE A 42 -9.88 6.89 -19.39
N LEU A 43 -10.33 8.15 -19.29
CA LEU A 43 -9.86 9.12 -18.31
C LEU A 43 -10.56 8.97 -16.95
N ALA A 44 -11.83 8.57 -16.94
CA ALA A 44 -12.46 8.00 -15.76
C ALA A 44 -11.88 6.59 -15.60
N LYS A 45 -10.71 6.49 -15.03
CA LYS A 45 -10.19 5.25 -14.46
C LYS A 45 -11.15 4.88 -13.31
N ILE A 46 -12.33 4.40 -13.66
CA ILE A 46 -13.18 3.69 -12.72
C ILE A 46 -12.32 2.49 -12.34
N THR A 47 -11.70 2.57 -11.17
CA THR A 47 -11.01 1.42 -10.59
C THR A 47 -12.12 0.44 -10.26
N ILE A 48 -12.48 -0.40 -11.25
CA ILE A 48 -13.35 -1.54 -11.00
C ILE A 48 -12.50 -2.45 -10.12
N MET A 49 -12.83 -2.49 -8.84
CA MET A 49 -12.25 -3.48 -7.94
C MET A 49 -12.87 -4.82 -8.30
N GLU A 50 -12.01 -5.76 -8.67
CA GLU A 50 -12.42 -7.15 -8.85
C GLU A 50 -12.88 -7.71 -7.49
N GLU A 51 -14.07 -8.29 -7.48
CA GLU A 51 -14.60 -8.93 -6.28
C GLU A 51 -13.83 -10.24 -6.02
N ILE A 52 -13.42 -10.45 -4.77
CA ILE A 52 -12.80 -11.69 -4.33
C ILE A 52 -13.77 -12.47 -3.44
N THR A 53 -13.62 -13.78 -3.38
CA THR A 53 -14.37 -14.63 -2.47
C THR A 53 -13.76 -14.63 -1.08
N TRP A 54 -14.55 -15.04 -0.07
CA TRP A 54 -14.01 -15.26 1.28
C TRP A 54 -12.83 -16.25 1.26
N ASN A 55 -12.94 -17.32 0.47
CA ASN A 55 -11.87 -18.30 0.32
C ASN A 55 -10.57 -17.69 -0.26
N ASP A 56 -10.66 -16.65 -1.08
CA ASP A 56 -9.47 -15.96 -1.60
C ASP A 56 -8.80 -15.11 -0.51
N PHE A 57 -9.59 -14.45 0.32
CA PHE A 57 -9.08 -13.72 1.48
C PHE A 57 -8.42 -14.66 2.51
N GLU A 58 -9.03 -15.81 2.79
CA GLU A 58 -8.49 -16.79 3.74
C GLU A 58 -7.12 -17.37 3.35
N LYS A 59 -6.78 -17.35 2.06
CA LYS A 59 -5.45 -17.75 1.57
C LYS A 59 -4.33 -16.79 2.03
N VAL A 60 -4.68 -15.56 2.41
CA VAL A 60 -3.70 -14.58 2.89
C VAL A 60 -3.54 -14.72 4.39
N GLU A 61 -2.35 -15.12 4.83
CA GLU A 61 -2.03 -15.32 6.25
C GLU A 61 -1.57 -13.98 6.88
N LEU A 62 -2.54 -13.12 7.20
CA LEU A 62 -2.33 -11.88 7.95
C LEU A 62 -2.24 -12.20 9.43
N ARG A 63 -1.06 -11.98 10.04
CA ARG A 63 -0.77 -12.33 11.42
C ARG A 63 -0.26 -11.15 12.22
N ALA A 64 -0.64 -11.10 13.51
CA ALA A 64 -0.06 -10.17 14.47
C ALA A 64 1.31 -10.66 14.91
N GLY A 65 2.29 -9.76 14.97
CA GLY A 65 3.63 -10.07 15.47
C GLY A 65 4.24 -8.90 16.20
N THR A 66 5.09 -9.18 17.18
CA THR A 66 5.79 -8.16 17.97
C THR A 66 7.20 -7.95 17.40
N ILE A 67 7.56 -6.70 17.12
CA ILE A 67 8.92 -6.32 16.73
C ILE A 67 9.84 -6.55 17.93
N LEU A 68 10.85 -7.39 17.76
CA LEU A 68 11.87 -7.68 18.77
C LEU A 68 13.06 -6.75 18.60
N GLU A 69 13.56 -6.63 17.37
CA GLU A 69 14.80 -5.92 17.05
C GLU A 69 14.70 -5.21 15.72
N VAL A 70 15.42 -4.10 15.61
CA VAL A 70 15.49 -3.27 14.41
C VAL A 70 16.95 -2.93 14.12
N PHE A 71 17.36 -3.11 12.88
CA PHE A 71 18.71 -2.83 12.41
C PHE A 71 18.67 -1.94 11.17
N ASP A 72 19.72 -1.14 10.98
CA ASP A 72 19.89 -0.40 9.72
C ASP A 72 20.09 -1.36 8.54
N PHE A 73 19.68 -0.92 7.36
CA PHE A 73 19.88 -1.67 6.13
C PHE A 73 20.63 -0.81 5.08
N PRO A 74 21.94 -0.55 5.30
CA PRO A 74 22.70 0.34 4.42
C PRO A 74 22.84 -0.21 2.98
N GLU A 75 22.73 -1.53 2.78
CA GLU A 75 22.81 -2.14 1.46
C GLU A 75 21.50 -2.05 0.66
N ALA A 76 20.43 -1.55 1.27
CA ALA A 76 19.16 -1.36 0.58
C ALA A 76 19.25 -0.18 -0.42
N ARG A 77 18.58 -0.33 -1.59
CA ARG A 77 18.53 0.75 -2.61
C ARG A 77 17.83 2.02 -2.11
N LYS A 78 16.89 1.87 -1.19
CA LYS A 78 16.19 2.96 -0.53
C LYS A 78 16.33 2.80 0.97
N PRO A 79 16.37 3.89 1.75
CA PRO A 79 16.46 3.81 3.20
C PRO A 79 15.41 2.85 3.78
N ALA A 80 15.87 1.87 4.55
CA ALA A 80 15.03 0.84 5.13
C ALA A 80 15.63 0.33 6.45
N TYR A 81 14.80 -0.30 7.27
CA TYR A 81 15.22 -1.09 8.41
C TYR A 81 15.07 -2.58 8.14
N LYS A 82 15.95 -3.38 8.74
CA LYS A 82 15.76 -4.83 8.92
C LYS A 82 15.03 -5.03 10.24
N LEU A 83 13.93 -5.80 10.21
CA LEU A 83 13.10 -6.09 11.36
C LEU A 83 13.19 -7.57 11.72
N ARG A 84 13.29 -7.89 13.01
CA ARG A 84 13.02 -9.23 13.56
C ARG A 84 11.71 -9.18 14.32
N VAL A 85 10.79 -10.04 13.94
CA VAL A 85 9.41 -10.02 14.45
C VAL A 85 9.04 -11.41 14.93
N ASP A 86 8.51 -11.48 16.15
CA ASP A 86 7.98 -12.72 16.74
C ASP A 86 6.52 -12.89 16.37
N PHE A 87 6.21 -13.97 15.67
CA PHE A 87 4.86 -14.39 15.31
C PHE A 87 4.37 -15.61 16.13
N GLY A 88 4.86 -15.78 17.36
CA GLY A 88 4.46 -16.86 18.28
C GLY A 88 4.75 -18.23 17.70
N ALA A 89 3.72 -19.06 17.53
CA ALA A 89 3.85 -20.41 16.99
C ALA A 89 4.44 -20.48 15.57
N PHE A 90 4.42 -19.36 14.81
CA PHE A 90 5.02 -19.26 13.46
C PHE A 90 6.49 -18.86 13.50
N GLY A 91 7.06 -18.70 14.71
CA GLY A 91 8.46 -18.40 14.96
C GLY A 91 8.83 -16.93 14.71
N ILE A 92 10.11 -16.65 14.90
CA ILE A 92 10.71 -15.36 14.62
C ILE A 92 11.05 -15.29 13.13
N LYS A 93 10.59 -14.21 12.47
CA LYS A 93 10.83 -13.98 11.05
C LYS A 93 11.52 -12.64 10.84
N THR A 94 12.27 -12.55 9.74
CA THR A 94 12.96 -11.32 9.34
C THR A 94 12.31 -10.71 8.11
N SER A 95 12.27 -9.38 8.08
CA SER A 95 11.82 -8.62 6.92
C SER A 95 12.51 -7.26 6.85
N SER A 96 12.37 -6.56 5.74
CA SER A 96 12.80 -5.17 5.61
C SER A 96 11.63 -4.26 5.28
N ALA A 97 11.68 -3.03 5.83
CA ALA A 97 10.63 -2.03 5.63
C ALA A 97 11.23 -0.64 5.39
N GLN A 98 10.67 0.10 4.42
CA GLN A 98 11.08 1.47 4.07
C GLN A 98 10.32 2.46 4.94
N ILE A 99 10.60 2.46 6.25
CA ILE A 99 9.87 3.23 7.26
C ILE A 99 10.76 4.22 8.02
N THR A 100 11.98 4.42 7.56
CA THR A 100 13.01 5.24 8.25
C THR A 100 12.66 6.72 8.35
N LYS A 101 11.68 7.22 7.60
CA LYS A 101 11.25 8.61 7.64
C LYS A 101 10.29 8.89 8.79
N LEU A 102 9.38 7.95 9.06
CA LEU A 102 8.33 8.12 10.06
C LEU A 102 8.67 7.48 11.41
N TYR A 103 9.67 6.58 11.44
CA TYR A 103 9.98 5.80 12.63
C TYR A 103 11.47 5.79 12.93
N THR A 104 11.80 5.95 14.20
CA THR A 104 13.15 5.70 14.71
C THR A 104 13.32 4.22 15.09
N LYS A 105 14.56 3.74 15.13
CA LYS A 105 14.84 2.35 15.52
C LYS A 105 14.45 2.04 16.96
N GLU A 106 14.58 3.04 17.81
CA GLU A 106 14.39 2.94 19.27
C GLU A 106 12.92 2.79 19.65
N GLU A 107 12.02 3.37 18.86
CA GLU A 107 10.57 3.34 19.15
C GLU A 107 9.84 2.12 18.62
N LEU A 108 10.47 1.35 17.74
CA LEU A 108 9.82 0.20 17.04
C LEU A 108 9.79 -1.09 17.88
N PRO A 109 10.84 -1.45 18.68
CA PRO A 109 10.80 -2.66 19.49
C PRO A 109 9.63 -2.65 20.48
N GLY A 110 8.95 -3.81 20.59
CA GLY A 110 7.76 -3.97 21.44
C GLY A 110 6.44 -3.58 20.77
N LYS A 111 6.46 -2.89 19.62
CA LYS A 111 5.23 -2.61 18.87
C LYS A 111 4.72 -3.88 18.21
N GLN A 112 3.40 -4.08 18.27
CA GLN A 112 2.74 -5.11 17.46
C GLN A 112 2.34 -4.56 16.11
N ILE A 113 2.69 -5.32 15.07
CA ILE A 113 2.39 -5.02 13.68
C ILE A 113 1.63 -6.18 13.03
N ILE A 114 1.04 -5.92 11.88
CA ILE A 114 0.45 -6.94 11.04
C ILE A 114 1.43 -7.28 9.92
N GLY A 115 1.62 -8.57 9.67
CA GLY A 115 2.44 -9.06 8.58
C GLY A 115 1.77 -10.20 7.82
N VAL A 116 2.05 -10.30 6.52
CA VAL A 116 1.66 -11.46 5.70
C VAL A 116 2.80 -12.48 5.75
N VAL A 117 2.54 -13.65 6.34
CA VAL A 117 3.59 -14.62 6.70
C VAL A 117 3.72 -15.79 5.73
N ASN A 118 2.86 -15.90 4.74
CA ASN A 118 2.83 -17.00 3.78
C ASN A 118 3.29 -16.63 2.36
N PHE A 119 3.92 -15.47 2.17
CA PHE A 119 4.63 -15.20 0.92
C PHE A 119 5.94 -15.99 0.83
N PRO A 120 6.36 -16.37 -0.39
CA PRO A 120 7.69 -16.93 -0.60
C PRO A 120 8.77 -15.96 -0.11
N LYS A 121 9.84 -16.52 0.48
CA LYS A 121 10.99 -15.72 0.92
C LYS A 121 11.57 -14.93 -0.25
N LYS A 122 11.88 -13.65 -0.01
CA LYS A 122 12.44 -12.74 -1.02
C LYS A 122 13.85 -12.33 -0.63
N GLN A 123 14.80 -12.58 -1.52
CA GLN A 123 16.17 -12.11 -1.34
C GLN A 123 16.33 -10.65 -1.74
N ILE A 124 16.89 -9.84 -0.84
CA ILE A 124 17.19 -8.41 -1.04
C ILE A 124 18.67 -8.20 -0.73
N GLY A 125 19.50 -8.20 -1.77
CA GLY A 125 20.96 -8.27 -1.60
C GLY A 125 21.36 -9.56 -0.89
N LYS A 126 22.06 -9.45 0.24
CA LYS A 126 22.43 -10.58 1.11
C LYS A 126 21.39 -10.91 2.18
N PHE A 127 20.34 -10.12 2.29
CA PHE A 127 19.29 -10.26 3.30
C PHE A 127 18.11 -11.06 2.75
N MET A 128 17.54 -11.95 3.59
CA MET A 128 16.35 -12.73 3.27
C MET A 128 15.13 -12.16 3.98
N SER A 129 14.15 -11.65 3.22
CA SER A 129 12.85 -11.24 3.73
C SER A 129 11.90 -12.44 3.72
N GLU A 130 11.32 -12.77 4.89
CA GLU A 130 10.52 -13.97 5.10
C GLU A 130 9.03 -13.68 5.25
N PHE A 131 8.64 -12.42 5.38
CA PHE A 131 7.26 -11.98 5.45
C PHE A 131 7.12 -10.57 4.89
N LEU A 132 5.90 -10.15 4.58
CA LEU A 132 5.61 -8.79 4.16
C LEU A 132 5.14 -7.97 5.39
N VAL A 133 5.85 -6.89 5.69
CA VAL A 133 5.37 -5.86 6.64
C VAL A 133 4.26 -5.07 5.96
N THR A 134 3.10 -4.94 6.62
CA THR A 134 1.97 -4.18 6.07
C THR A 134 2.00 -2.73 6.54
N GLY A 135 1.53 -1.83 5.68
CA GLY A 135 1.41 -0.40 5.96
C GLY A 135 0.72 0.33 4.81
N PHE A 136 0.37 1.57 5.06
CA PHE A 136 -0.27 2.44 4.08
C PHE A 136 0.64 3.64 3.78
N ALA A 137 0.67 4.06 2.53
CA ALA A 137 1.37 5.28 2.16
C ALA A 137 0.55 6.50 2.63
N ASP A 138 1.22 7.47 3.25
CA ASP A 138 0.65 8.79 3.54
C ASP A 138 0.64 9.70 2.30
N GLU A 139 0.28 10.96 2.48
CA GLU A 139 0.23 11.97 1.41
C GLU A 139 1.58 12.20 0.72
N ASN A 140 2.69 11.95 1.42
CA ASN A 140 4.05 12.09 0.93
C ASN A 140 4.60 10.79 0.30
N GLY A 141 3.85 9.70 0.41
CA GLY A 141 4.25 8.35 0.00
C GLY A 141 5.11 7.64 1.05
N ASP A 142 5.19 8.15 2.28
CA ASP A 142 5.89 7.52 3.38
C ASP A 142 4.99 6.46 4.05
N ILE A 143 5.58 5.38 4.51
CA ILE A 143 4.81 4.20 4.96
C ILE A 143 4.47 4.30 6.45
N VAL A 144 3.18 4.40 6.72
CA VAL A 144 2.60 4.25 8.06
C VAL A 144 2.33 2.77 8.32
N LEU A 145 2.94 2.22 9.37
CA LEU A 145 2.79 0.80 9.73
C LEU A 145 1.35 0.47 10.16
N THR A 146 0.87 -0.68 9.74
CA THR A 146 -0.37 -1.24 10.27
C THR A 146 -0.10 -1.81 11.66
N THR A 147 -0.67 -1.19 12.68
CA THR A 147 -0.52 -1.57 14.08
C THR A 147 -1.85 -1.99 14.69
N LEU A 148 -1.82 -2.56 15.87
CA LEU A 148 -2.99 -2.98 16.62
C LEU A 148 -3.28 -1.97 17.75
N SER A 149 -4.54 -1.60 17.92
CA SER A 149 -4.99 -0.69 19.00
C SER A 149 -4.96 -1.37 20.40
N GLY A 150 -4.95 -2.70 20.43
CA GLY A 150 -4.87 -3.50 21.64
C GLY A 150 -3.92 -4.69 21.47
N LYS A 151 -3.39 -5.22 22.57
CA LYS A 151 -2.50 -6.39 22.51
C LYS A 151 -3.28 -7.66 22.23
N VAL A 152 -2.76 -8.48 21.34
CA VAL A 152 -3.22 -9.84 21.05
C VAL A 152 -2.04 -10.82 21.12
N PRO A 153 -2.27 -12.13 21.28
CA PRO A 153 -1.19 -13.12 21.20
C PRO A 153 -0.47 -13.03 19.85
N ASN A 154 0.86 -13.16 19.87
CA ASN A 154 1.65 -13.24 18.64
C ASN A 154 1.21 -14.45 17.81
N GLY A 155 1.09 -14.26 16.50
CA GLY A 155 0.57 -15.27 15.58
C GLY A 155 -0.96 -15.26 15.41
N SER A 156 -1.71 -14.43 16.14
CA SER A 156 -3.16 -14.30 15.93
C SER A 156 -3.46 -13.93 14.48
N LYS A 157 -4.41 -14.64 13.87
CA LYS A 157 -4.86 -14.40 12.50
C LYS A 157 -5.86 -13.25 12.46
N MET A 158 -5.78 -12.43 11.42
CA MET A 158 -6.84 -11.49 11.08
C MET A 158 -8.08 -12.28 10.61
N ILE A 159 -9.23 -11.93 11.14
CA ILE A 159 -10.53 -12.55 10.85
C ILE A 159 -11.51 -11.52 10.35
#